data_b837a0130501a0b2c9daec17b8ef47fa
#
_entry.id   b837a0130501a0b2c9daec17b8ef47fa
#
_cell.length_a   1.000
_cell.length_b   1.000
_cell.length_c   1.000
_cell.angle_alpha   90.00
_cell.angle_beta   90.00
_cell.angle_gamma   90.00
#
_symmetry.space_group_name_H-M   'P 1'
#
loop_
_entity.id
_entity.type
_entity.pdbx_description
1 polymer ?
#
loop_
_entity_poly.entity_id
_entity_poly.type
_entity_poly.pdbx_seq_one_letter_code
_entity_poly.pdbx_strand_id
1 'polypeptide(L)'
;MLLQYQQRDFHQAAIGNHDQEQVVKSIRGDQIHWLEAHNANEIEQIFFAKVGQFVQYLNQTCYMGIEESEFHYAVYAQGTFYQKHIDAFQNDDRRTLSMVLYLNEEDWQDDFGGQLALYLPNDAGEEQVLNVTPLVGRLAIFNSKTIPHEVKTVQHTRYSITGWLKTRPMSLHI
;
A
#
# COMPACT_ATOMS: atom_id res chain seq x y z
N MET A 1 5.09 -8.38 -14.36
CA MET A 1 5.35 -7.25 -13.43
C MET A 1 6.68 -7.40 -12.71
N LEU A 2 7.00 -8.53 -12.09
CA LEU A 2 8.25 -8.71 -11.34
C LEU A 2 9.52 -8.47 -12.19
N LEU A 3 9.58 -8.94 -13.45
CA LEU A 3 10.73 -8.75 -14.33
C LEU A 3 10.97 -7.28 -14.74
N GLN A 4 9.92 -6.46 -14.78
CA GLN A 4 10.03 -5.04 -15.12
C GLN A 4 10.44 -4.17 -13.94
N TYR A 5 10.19 -4.65 -12.74
CA TYR A 5 10.64 -4.06 -11.51
C TYR A 5 12.18 -3.90 -11.49
N GLN A 6 12.95 -4.90 -11.94
CA GLN A 6 14.43 -4.90 -11.91
C GLN A 6 15.08 -3.82 -12.78
N GLN A 7 14.32 -3.14 -13.63
CA GLN A 7 14.79 -2.09 -14.54
C GLN A 7 14.46 -0.66 -14.07
N ARG A 8 13.86 -0.51 -12.88
CA ARG A 8 13.41 0.78 -12.34
C ARG A 8 14.38 1.34 -11.30
N ASP A 9 14.49 2.66 -11.26
CA ASP A 9 15.25 3.36 -10.24
C ASP A 9 14.47 3.42 -8.92
N PHE A 10 14.92 2.66 -7.94
CA PHE A 10 14.33 2.63 -6.60
C PHE A 10 15.05 3.58 -5.68
N HIS A 11 14.30 4.26 -4.84
CA HIS A 11 14.82 5.11 -3.78
C HIS A 11 14.26 4.69 -2.41
N GLN A 12 14.99 5.01 -1.35
CA GLN A 12 14.55 4.71 0.02
C GLN A 12 13.22 5.41 0.29
N ALA A 13 12.23 4.67 0.79
CA ALA A 13 10.96 5.25 1.17
C ALA A 13 11.12 6.23 2.34
N ALA A 14 10.43 7.36 2.26
CA ALA A 14 10.39 8.38 3.31
C ALA A 14 9.09 8.29 4.12
N ILE A 15 9.09 8.87 5.32
CA ILE A 15 7.90 9.10 6.15
C ILE A 15 7.58 10.59 6.17
N GLY A 16 6.29 10.93 6.20
CA GLY A 16 5.82 12.33 6.20
C GLY A 16 5.16 12.75 4.91
N ASN A 17 4.59 13.96 4.91
CA ASN A 17 4.00 14.56 3.72
C ASN A 17 5.06 15.36 2.95
N HIS A 18 4.86 15.62 1.66
CA HIS A 18 5.80 16.20 0.69
C HIS A 18 6.78 17.27 1.23
N ASP A 19 6.36 18.10 2.17
CA ASP A 19 7.20 19.19 2.73
C ASP A 19 7.97 18.76 4.00
N GLN A 20 7.75 17.54 4.53
CA GLN A 20 8.33 17.05 5.77
C GLN A 20 8.81 15.59 5.67
N GLU A 21 9.14 15.14 4.47
CA GLU A 21 9.63 13.77 4.25
C GLU A 21 10.98 13.53 4.92
N GLN A 22 11.05 12.45 5.71
CA GLN A 22 12.28 12.00 6.36
C GLN A 22 12.49 10.51 6.13
N VAL A 23 13.71 10.13 5.76
CA VAL A 23 14.12 8.72 5.66
C VAL A 23 14.54 8.25 7.04
N VAL A 24 13.68 7.48 7.72
CA VAL A 24 13.94 6.92 9.05
C VAL A 24 13.92 5.39 8.98
N LYS A 25 15.09 4.79 8.71
CA LYS A 25 15.25 3.33 8.53
C LYS A 25 14.84 2.50 9.75
N SER A 26 14.82 3.08 10.95
CA SER A 26 14.34 2.41 12.15
C SER A 26 12.81 2.29 12.22
N ILE A 27 12.09 2.94 11.30
CA ILE A 27 10.63 2.90 11.21
C ILE A 27 10.19 2.20 9.93
N ARG A 28 10.89 2.47 8.80
CA ARG A 28 10.53 1.98 7.48
C ARG A 28 11.79 1.64 6.67
N GLY A 29 11.86 0.41 6.15
CA GLY A 29 13.06 -0.11 5.48
C GLY A 29 12.91 -0.44 4.00
N ASP A 30 11.76 -0.18 3.39
CA ASP A 30 11.51 -0.47 1.98
C ASP A 30 12.12 0.58 1.03
N GLN A 31 12.33 0.14 -0.20
CA GLN A 31 12.62 0.99 -1.34
C GLN A 31 11.40 1.06 -2.24
N ILE A 32 11.14 2.22 -2.82
CA ILE A 32 9.96 2.45 -3.65
C ILE A 32 10.32 3.04 -5.01
N HIS A 33 9.42 2.81 -5.98
CA HIS A 33 9.39 3.47 -7.27
C HIS A 33 7.95 3.83 -7.60
N TRP A 34 7.65 5.12 -7.74
CA TRP A 34 6.30 5.61 -8.04
C TRP A 34 5.85 5.19 -9.44
N LEU A 35 4.61 4.75 -9.54
CA LEU A 35 3.94 4.42 -10.80
C LEU A 35 3.16 5.64 -11.29
N GLU A 36 3.46 6.07 -12.50
CA GLU A 36 2.80 7.19 -13.14
C GLU A 36 2.03 6.71 -14.36
N ALA A 37 0.72 6.91 -14.40
CA ALA A 37 -0.15 6.40 -15.46
C ALA A 37 0.25 6.89 -16.86
N HIS A 38 0.79 8.12 -16.96
CA HIS A 38 1.22 8.69 -18.24
C HIS A 38 2.52 8.07 -18.78
N ASN A 39 3.29 7.38 -17.94
CA ASN A 39 4.56 6.76 -18.27
C ASN A 39 4.53 5.24 -18.05
N ALA A 40 3.34 4.68 -17.88
CA ALA A 40 3.11 3.28 -17.59
C ALA A 40 3.38 2.41 -18.83
N ASN A 41 4.09 1.28 -18.62
CA ASN A 41 4.23 0.25 -19.65
C ASN A 41 2.92 -0.55 -19.81
N GLU A 42 2.86 -1.44 -20.81
CA GLU A 42 1.65 -2.20 -21.14
C GLU A 42 1.05 -2.96 -19.93
N ILE A 43 1.88 -3.57 -19.08
CA ILE A 43 1.41 -4.33 -17.92
C ILE A 43 0.92 -3.39 -16.81
N GLU A 44 1.60 -2.28 -16.59
CA GLU A 44 1.18 -1.24 -15.65
C GLU A 44 -0.12 -0.57 -16.12
N GLN A 45 -0.32 -0.38 -17.43
CA GLN A 45 -1.59 0.10 -18.00
C GLN A 45 -2.75 -0.86 -17.70
N ILE A 46 -2.54 -2.18 -17.80
CA ILE A 46 -3.54 -3.19 -17.41
C ILE A 46 -3.87 -3.06 -15.92
N PHE A 47 -2.87 -2.87 -15.06
CA PHE A 47 -3.08 -2.63 -13.63
C PHE A 47 -3.94 -1.38 -13.41
N PHE A 48 -3.58 -0.23 -13.99
CA PHE A 48 -4.35 1.01 -13.85
C PHE A 48 -5.77 0.88 -14.40
N ALA A 49 -5.97 0.17 -15.52
CA ALA A 49 -7.30 -0.09 -16.06
C ALA A 49 -8.18 -0.88 -15.08
N LYS A 50 -7.63 -1.90 -14.40
CA LYS A 50 -8.35 -2.66 -13.36
C LYS A 50 -8.65 -1.81 -12.13
N VAL A 51 -7.72 -0.98 -11.70
CA VAL A 51 -7.96 -0.01 -10.61
C VAL A 51 -9.08 0.95 -11.00
N GLY A 52 -9.09 1.50 -12.21
CA GLY A 52 -10.14 2.38 -12.71
C GLY A 52 -11.52 1.71 -12.71
N GLN A 53 -11.62 0.45 -13.15
CA GLN A 53 -12.87 -0.32 -13.07
C GLN A 53 -13.34 -0.52 -11.63
N PHE A 54 -12.41 -0.80 -10.71
CA PHE A 54 -12.72 -0.97 -9.30
C PHE A 54 -13.18 0.35 -8.65
N VAL A 55 -12.52 1.47 -8.95
CA VAL A 55 -12.94 2.80 -8.51
C VAL A 55 -14.35 3.14 -9.01
N GLN A 56 -14.63 2.87 -10.29
CA GLN A 56 -15.95 3.07 -10.85
C GLN A 56 -17.01 2.24 -10.11
N TYR A 57 -16.73 0.97 -9.83
CA TYR A 57 -17.62 0.11 -9.06
C TYR A 57 -17.87 0.67 -7.66
N LEU A 58 -16.83 1.07 -6.92
CA LEU A 58 -16.94 1.64 -5.57
C LEU A 58 -17.75 2.94 -5.56
N ASN A 59 -17.54 3.81 -6.54
CA ASN A 59 -18.28 5.06 -6.64
C ASN A 59 -19.76 4.83 -6.98
N GLN A 60 -20.08 3.85 -7.82
CA GLN A 60 -21.45 3.54 -8.22
C GLN A 60 -22.23 2.78 -7.15
N THR A 61 -21.58 1.87 -6.41
CA THR A 61 -22.27 0.97 -5.47
C THR A 61 -22.13 1.37 -4.01
N CYS A 62 -21.00 1.99 -3.65
CA CYS A 62 -20.66 2.37 -2.27
C CYS A 62 -20.64 3.90 -2.07
N TYR A 63 -20.83 4.69 -3.12
CA TYR A 63 -20.84 6.17 -3.09
C TYR A 63 -19.59 6.78 -2.44
N MET A 64 -18.42 6.19 -2.69
CA MET A 64 -17.17 6.55 -1.99
C MET A 64 -16.57 7.88 -2.44
N GLY A 65 -16.92 8.40 -3.62
CA GLY A 65 -16.40 9.67 -4.14
C GLY A 65 -14.89 9.66 -4.38
N ILE A 66 -14.34 8.52 -4.81
CA ILE A 66 -12.91 8.38 -5.13
C ILE A 66 -12.62 9.07 -6.46
N GLU A 67 -11.62 9.92 -6.51
CA GLU A 67 -11.23 10.69 -7.70
C GLU A 67 -9.79 10.49 -8.12
N GLU A 68 -8.92 10.19 -7.17
CA GLU A 68 -7.49 10.03 -7.40
C GLU A 68 -7.01 8.67 -6.88
N SER A 69 -5.93 8.19 -7.47
CA SER A 69 -5.18 7.07 -6.94
C SER A 69 -3.68 7.30 -7.12
N GLU A 70 -2.89 6.82 -6.18
CA GLU A 70 -1.44 6.85 -6.25
C GLU A 70 -0.88 5.48 -5.88
N PHE A 71 0.09 4.99 -6.65
CA PHE A 71 0.69 3.68 -6.45
C PHE A 71 2.20 3.71 -6.64
N HIS A 72 2.88 2.83 -5.94
CA HIS A 72 4.31 2.60 -6.11
C HIS A 72 4.63 1.11 -6.01
N TYR A 73 5.68 0.68 -6.69
CA TYR A 73 6.35 -0.56 -6.34
C TYR A 73 7.01 -0.40 -4.98
N ALA A 74 6.95 -1.42 -4.14
CA ALA A 74 7.64 -1.48 -2.86
C ALA A 74 8.46 -2.77 -2.77
N VAL A 75 9.70 -2.62 -2.32
CA VAL A 75 10.64 -3.70 -2.08
C VAL A 75 11.16 -3.66 -0.68
N TYR A 76 10.90 -4.72 0.02
CA TYR A 76 11.46 -4.97 1.34
C TYR A 76 12.59 -5.98 1.21
N ALA A 77 13.84 -5.54 1.39
CA ALA A 77 14.99 -6.43 1.46
C ALA A 77 14.97 -7.22 2.78
N GLN A 78 15.69 -8.35 2.81
CA GLN A 78 15.85 -9.14 4.03
C GLN A 78 16.25 -8.28 5.24
N GLY A 79 15.61 -8.50 6.38
CA GLY A 79 15.81 -7.77 7.62
C GLY A 79 15.05 -6.45 7.74
N THR A 80 14.37 -6.00 6.68
CA THR A 80 13.58 -4.76 6.71
C THR A 80 12.15 -5.00 7.16
N PHE A 81 11.46 -3.94 7.52
CA PHE A 81 10.09 -3.94 8.05
C PHE A 81 9.46 -2.55 7.88
N TYR A 82 8.19 -2.42 8.24
CA TYR A 82 7.54 -1.13 8.44
C TYR A 82 6.73 -1.19 9.74
N GLN A 83 7.05 -0.33 10.70
CA GLN A 83 6.39 -0.29 12.00
C GLN A 83 4.90 0.00 11.89
N LYS A 84 4.14 -0.36 12.93
CA LYS A 84 2.69 -0.10 13.05
C LYS A 84 2.38 1.38 12.85
N HIS A 85 1.52 1.68 11.88
CA HIS A 85 1.12 3.03 11.49
C HIS A 85 -0.29 3.04 10.91
N ILE A 86 -0.78 4.24 10.61
CA ILE A 86 -1.99 4.52 9.84
C ILE A 86 -1.59 5.32 8.60
N ASP A 87 -2.17 5.01 7.45
CA ASP A 87 -1.79 5.61 6.17
C ASP A 87 -2.31 7.04 5.96
N ALA A 88 -3.39 7.41 6.63
CA ALA A 88 -3.91 8.76 6.56
C ALA A 88 -3.06 9.72 7.38
N PHE A 89 -2.68 10.85 6.78
CA PHE A 89 -1.97 11.91 7.49
C PHE A 89 -2.93 12.77 8.31
N GLN A 90 -2.45 13.33 9.42
CA GLN A 90 -3.27 14.24 10.25
C GLN A 90 -3.73 15.48 9.50
N ASN A 91 -2.95 15.95 8.52
CA ASN A 91 -3.21 17.16 7.74
C ASN A 91 -3.74 16.87 6.32
N ASP A 92 -3.81 15.62 5.87
CA ASP A 92 -4.38 15.20 4.59
C ASP A 92 -5.08 13.85 4.76
N ASP A 93 -6.38 13.90 4.93
CA ASP A 93 -7.23 12.74 5.16
C ASP A 93 -7.84 12.15 3.88
N ARG A 94 -7.36 12.55 2.71
CA ARG A 94 -7.91 12.11 1.41
C ARG A 94 -7.73 10.61 1.15
N ARG A 95 -6.69 9.97 1.71
CA ARG A 95 -6.50 8.52 1.60
C ARG A 95 -7.63 7.78 2.28
N THR A 96 -8.46 7.11 1.49
CA THR A 96 -9.66 6.42 1.96
C THR A 96 -9.47 4.92 2.03
N LEU A 97 -8.88 4.32 1.00
CA LEU A 97 -8.54 2.90 0.97
C LEU A 97 -7.06 2.71 0.65
N SER A 98 -6.41 1.86 1.43
CA SER A 98 -5.09 1.34 1.16
C SER A 98 -5.21 0.03 0.38
N MET A 99 -4.35 -0.15 -0.61
CA MET A 99 -4.31 -1.33 -1.47
C MET A 99 -2.89 -1.87 -1.52
N VAL A 100 -2.73 -3.19 -1.35
CA VAL A 100 -1.44 -3.89 -1.45
C VAL A 100 -1.62 -5.12 -2.31
N LEU A 101 -1.08 -5.07 -3.54
CA LEU A 101 -1.03 -6.21 -4.46
C LEU A 101 0.36 -6.86 -4.38
N TYR A 102 0.40 -8.14 -4.00
CA TYR A 102 1.67 -8.87 -3.86
C TYR A 102 2.15 -9.44 -5.20
N LEU A 103 3.47 -9.33 -5.42
CA LEU A 103 4.16 -9.75 -6.64
C LEU A 103 5.22 -10.83 -6.37
N ASN A 104 5.18 -11.46 -5.22
CA ASN A 104 6.14 -12.49 -4.82
C ASN A 104 6.00 -13.77 -5.66
N GLU A 105 6.84 -14.74 -5.40
CA GLU A 105 6.75 -16.06 -6.02
C GLU A 105 5.58 -16.89 -5.44
N GLU A 106 5.17 -17.96 -6.14
CA GLU A 106 4.00 -18.76 -5.76
C GLU A 106 4.21 -19.57 -4.47
N ASP A 107 5.47 -19.85 -4.11
CA ASP A 107 5.88 -20.70 -3.00
C ASP A 107 6.24 -19.94 -1.71
N TRP A 108 5.69 -18.73 -1.51
CA TRP A 108 5.96 -17.93 -0.31
C TRP A 108 5.65 -18.72 0.97
N GLN A 109 6.67 -18.92 1.79
CA GLN A 109 6.58 -19.65 3.06
C GLN A 109 6.30 -18.67 4.22
N ASP A 110 5.67 -19.14 5.28
CA ASP A 110 5.36 -18.30 6.45
C ASP A 110 6.62 -17.82 7.19
N ASP A 111 7.71 -18.59 7.17
CA ASP A 111 9.01 -18.25 7.75
C ASP A 111 9.79 -17.20 6.95
N PHE A 112 9.39 -16.92 5.70
CA PHE A 112 9.90 -15.79 4.94
C PHE A 112 9.49 -14.44 5.52
N GLY A 113 8.56 -14.41 6.45
CA GLY A 113 8.09 -13.20 7.12
C GLY A 113 7.33 -12.25 6.18
N GLY A 114 7.39 -10.96 6.45
CA GLY A 114 6.81 -9.93 5.58
C GLY A 114 5.29 -9.92 5.52
N GLN A 115 4.60 -10.60 6.42
CA GLN A 115 3.14 -10.54 6.53
C GLN A 115 2.72 -9.09 6.77
N LEU A 116 1.63 -8.66 6.13
CA LEU A 116 0.92 -7.46 6.51
C LEU A 116 0.03 -7.79 7.70
N ALA A 117 0.35 -7.26 8.86
CA ALA A 117 -0.46 -7.40 10.06
C ALA A 117 -1.46 -6.24 10.12
N LEU A 118 -2.75 -6.55 10.06
CA LEU A 118 -3.87 -5.61 10.22
C LEU A 118 -4.39 -5.72 11.65
N TYR A 119 -4.51 -4.60 12.34
CA TYR A 119 -4.98 -4.51 13.71
C TYR A 119 -6.46 -4.10 13.71
N LEU A 120 -7.33 -5.07 13.92
CA LEU A 120 -8.78 -4.91 13.79
C LEU A 120 -9.44 -4.98 15.18
N PRO A 121 -10.50 -4.18 15.45
CA PRO A 121 -11.30 -4.40 16.65
C PRO A 121 -12.08 -5.72 16.51
N ASN A 122 -12.12 -6.52 17.58
CA ASN A 122 -13.04 -7.64 17.69
C ASN A 122 -14.42 -7.18 18.19
N ASP A 123 -15.38 -8.10 18.33
CA ASP A 123 -16.74 -7.82 18.81
C ASP A 123 -16.78 -7.26 20.25
N ALA A 124 -15.75 -7.52 21.05
CA ALA A 124 -15.59 -6.98 22.41
C ALA A 124 -14.88 -5.61 22.42
N GLY A 125 -14.46 -5.09 21.26
CA GLY A 125 -13.71 -3.85 21.15
C GLY A 125 -12.20 -4.01 21.45
N GLU A 126 -11.72 -5.24 21.63
CA GLU A 126 -10.30 -5.52 21.82
C GLU A 126 -9.59 -5.65 20.46
N GLU A 127 -8.31 -5.32 20.43
CA GLU A 127 -7.50 -5.43 19.21
C GLU A 127 -7.17 -6.91 18.91
N GLN A 128 -7.49 -7.36 17.69
CA GLN A 128 -7.05 -8.64 17.14
C GLN A 128 -6.18 -8.42 15.90
N VAL A 129 -5.22 -9.29 15.67
CA VAL A 129 -4.28 -9.18 14.55
C VAL A 129 -4.63 -10.17 13.45
N LEU A 130 -4.93 -9.66 12.26
CA LEU A 130 -5.05 -10.44 11.05
C LEU A 130 -3.73 -10.37 10.24
N ASN A 131 -3.03 -11.50 10.14
CA ASN A 131 -1.81 -11.58 9.33
C ASN A 131 -2.17 -11.99 7.89
N VAL A 132 -1.82 -11.14 6.93
CA VAL A 132 -1.98 -11.41 5.50
C VAL A 132 -0.65 -11.85 4.92
N THR A 133 -0.52 -13.14 4.61
CA THR A 133 0.66 -13.70 3.95
C THR A 133 0.77 -13.11 2.54
N PRO A 134 1.96 -12.64 2.10
CA PRO A 134 2.13 -11.92 0.85
C PRO A 134 2.25 -12.84 -0.37
N LEU A 135 1.23 -13.68 -0.61
CA LEU A 135 1.17 -14.59 -1.75
C LEU A 135 0.98 -13.83 -3.06
N VAL A 136 1.60 -14.30 -4.13
CA VAL A 136 1.46 -13.73 -5.48
C VAL A 136 -0.01 -13.56 -5.89
N GLY A 137 -0.33 -12.41 -6.46
CA GLY A 137 -1.69 -12.09 -6.93
C GLY A 137 -2.70 -11.80 -5.82
N ARG A 138 -2.36 -12.01 -4.54
CA ARG A 138 -3.22 -11.60 -3.43
C ARG A 138 -3.29 -10.08 -3.36
N LEU A 139 -4.51 -9.55 -3.21
CA LEU A 139 -4.78 -8.14 -3.02
C LEU A 139 -5.38 -7.94 -1.62
N ALA A 140 -4.71 -7.14 -0.79
CA ALA A 140 -5.26 -6.63 0.47
C ALA A 140 -5.82 -5.22 0.24
N ILE A 141 -7.05 -4.97 0.74
CA ILE A 141 -7.69 -3.66 0.70
C ILE A 141 -8.24 -3.38 2.09
N PHE A 142 -7.94 -2.21 2.64
CA PHE A 142 -8.39 -1.82 3.97
C PHE A 142 -8.55 -0.30 4.09
N ASN A 143 -9.25 0.14 5.13
CA ASN A 143 -9.48 1.55 5.39
C ASN A 143 -8.19 2.24 5.84
N SER A 144 -7.75 3.25 5.09
CA SER A 144 -6.50 3.98 5.36
C SER A 144 -6.52 4.80 6.64
N LYS A 145 -7.72 5.18 7.12
CA LYS A 145 -7.89 6.10 8.26
C LYS A 145 -8.00 5.40 9.61
N THR A 146 -8.50 4.15 9.59
CA THR A 146 -8.93 3.49 10.82
C THR A 146 -8.23 2.17 11.11
N ILE A 147 -7.52 1.59 10.13
CA ILE A 147 -6.87 0.30 10.32
C ILE A 147 -5.36 0.48 10.51
N PRO A 148 -4.87 0.41 11.77
CA PRO A 148 -3.44 0.35 12.02
C PRO A 148 -2.87 -0.93 11.40
N HIS A 149 -1.69 -0.82 10.83
CA HIS A 149 -1.04 -1.97 10.19
C HIS A 149 0.48 -1.84 10.21
N GLU A 150 1.15 -2.96 10.00
CA GLU A 150 2.60 -3.05 9.90
C GLU A 150 3.01 -4.06 8.84
N VAL A 151 4.22 -3.93 8.32
CA VAL A 151 4.90 -5.02 7.59
C VAL A 151 5.88 -5.68 8.55
N LYS A 152 5.64 -6.95 8.89
CA LYS A 152 6.53 -7.73 9.74
C LYS A 152 7.90 -7.89 9.10
N THR A 153 8.92 -8.08 9.94
CA THR A 153 10.29 -8.27 9.44
C THR A 153 10.33 -9.33 8.34
N VAL A 154 10.96 -8.95 7.25
CA VAL A 154 11.10 -9.78 6.05
C VAL A 154 12.36 -10.63 6.16
N GLN A 155 12.25 -11.93 5.93
CA GLN A 155 13.40 -12.84 5.88
C GLN A 155 13.78 -13.21 4.43
N HIS A 156 12.86 -12.99 3.49
CA HIS A 156 13.07 -13.20 2.06
C HIS A 156 12.52 -11.98 1.30
N THR A 157 13.24 -11.45 0.30
CA THR A 157 12.87 -10.18 -0.36
C THR A 157 11.40 -10.18 -0.81
N ARG A 158 10.64 -9.17 -0.38
CA ARG A 158 9.19 -9.06 -0.60
C ARG A 158 8.89 -7.94 -1.59
N TYR A 159 8.03 -8.25 -2.56
CA TYR A 159 7.62 -7.35 -3.63
C TYR A 159 6.12 -7.07 -3.59
N SER A 160 5.73 -5.82 -3.76
CA SER A 160 4.33 -5.43 -3.88
C SER A 160 4.15 -4.17 -4.72
N ILE A 161 2.92 -3.95 -5.20
CA ILE A 161 2.42 -2.63 -5.55
C ILE A 161 1.58 -2.18 -4.36
N THR A 162 1.92 -1.04 -3.80
CA THR A 162 1.21 -0.43 -2.68
C THR A 162 0.72 0.94 -3.09
N GLY A 163 -0.47 1.33 -2.62
CA GLY A 163 -1.00 2.64 -2.94
C GLY A 163 -2.34 2.91 -2.28
N TRP A 164 -2.92 4.04 -2.66
CA TRP A 164 -4.11 4.57 -2.02
C TRP A 164 -5.12 5.08 -3.03
N LEU A 165 -6.40 4.82 -2.73
CA LEU A 165 -7.53 5.49 -3.36
C LEU A 165 -7.92 6.70 -2.51
N LYS A 166 -8.07 7.86 -3.17
CA LYS A 166 -8.20 9.16 -2.51
C LYS A 166 -9.49 9.87 -2.94
N THR A 167 -10.16 10.48 -1.98
CA THR A 167 -11.32 11.36 -2.23
C THR A 167 -10.86 12.81 -2.47
N ARG A 168 -11.77 13.66 -2.93
CA ARG A 168 -11.54 15.10 -2.99
C ARG A 168 -11.15 15.68 -1.63
N PRO A 169 -10.29 16.70 -1.60
CA PRO A 169 -10.18 17.55 -0.41
C PRO A 169 -11.57 18.11 -0.08
N MET A 170 -11.99 18.00 1.19
CA MET A 170 -13.16 18.77 1.61
C MET A 170 -12.79 20.26 1.60
N SER A 171 -13.09 20.94 0.50
CA SER A 171 -13.07 22.40 0.49
C SER A 171 -14.28 22.87 1.31
N LEU A 172 -14.02 23.27 2.56
CA LEU A 172 -14.96 24.09 3.31
C LEU A 172 -15.05 25.44 2.57
N HIS A 173 -16.06 25.58 1.69
CA HIS A 173 -16.48 26.91 1.27
C HIS A 173 -17.16 27.54 2.49
N ILE A 174 -16.41 28.37 3.23
CA ILE A 174 -16.93 29.31 4.20
C ILE A 174 -17.34 30.58 3.46
#